data_3571f30d0e2bc16993b473c213e19bc0
#
_entry.id   3571f30d0e2bc16993b473c213e19bc0
#
_cell.length_a   1.000
_cell.length_b   1.000
_cell.length_c   1.000
_cell.angle_alpha   90.00
_cell.angle_beta   90.00
_cell.angle_gamma   90.00
#
_symmetry.space_group_name_H-M   'P 1'
#
loop_
_entity.id
_entity.type
_entity.pdbx_description
1 polymer ?
#
loop_
_entity_poly.entity_id
_entity_poly.type
_entity_poly.pdbx_seq_one_letter_code
_entity_poly.pdbx_strand_id
1 'polypeptide(L)'
;MSCRFSFIMGVEVFLCMKYPKFLNEKYNTIGVCAMSSGVGHKLDSFDASIEYIQSNGFHIVETASVRNNSEPSIDAKTRVDELNSLVNDSSVGAVWLAAGGDFQFETLPYIDFDWIEKNPKWYLGASDPTNLLFPITCKCDLATVYGFNAGSFDEYGINEYSSLCLDFLKGKNGELHSSSLHQDVDFYNDGAPILNTKTEYVGNCSVVGRLLGGCFESINDMAGTPYDFVEVFNERYKLDGIIWFFDIFSMNSCDVYRALLKMKYMGYFKYTKAILVGRVLFKNVSDLIGYDQAFKKALPDIDVVFKVDIGHTYPHMYVVNGAMARVEVKDGQGSIDYEMKE
;
A
#
# COMPACT_ATOMS: atom_id res chain seq x y z
N MET A 1 -24.16 -5.22 7.32
CA MET A 1 -23.78 -4.82 8.69
C MET A 1 -22.90 -5.90 9.29
N SER A 2 -21.57 -5.73 9.24
CA SER A 2 -20.65 -6.60 9.96
C SER A 2 -19.70 -5.78 10.85
N CYS A 3 -20.23 -4.73 11.47
CA CYS A 3 -19.60 -4.19 12.66
C CYS A 3 -19.84 -5.20 13.78
N ARG A 4 -18.80 -5.86 14.26
CA ARG A 4 -18.90 -6.84 15.35
C ARG A 4 -18.66 -6.15 16.67
N PHE A 5 -19.40 -6.60 17.70
CA PHE A 5 -19.21 -6.17 19.06
C PHE A 5 -17.99 -6.87 19.67
N SER A 6 -17.08 -6.12 20.28
CA SER A 6 -16.06 -6.63 21.15
C SER A 6 -16.23 -6.05 22.54
N PHE A 7 -16.08 -6.87 23.57
CA PHE A 7 -16.10 -6.41 24.96
C PHE A 7 -14.67 -6.09 25.41
N ILE A 8 -14.33 -4.81 25.45
CA ILE A 8 -13.09 -4.34 26.07
C ILE A 8 -13.47 -3.58 27.35
N MET A 9 -13.07 -4.11 28.50
CA MET A 9 -13.36 -3.54 29.83
C MET A 9 -14.86 -3.29 30.13
N GLY A 10 -15.76 -4.15 29.63
CA GLY A 10 -17.19 -4.03 29.90
C GLY A 10 -17.94 -2.98 29.07
N VAL A 11 -17.30 -2.40 28.07
CA VAL A 11 -17.93 -1.48 27.11
C VAL A 11 -18.08 -2.18 25.78
N GLU A 12 -19.28 -2.13 25.20
CA GLU A 12 -19.52 -2.55 23.80
C GLU A 12 -18.84 -1.53 22.88
N VAL A 13 -17.75 -1.95 22.20
CA VAL A 13 -17.08 -1.12 21.20
C VAL A 13 -17.40 -1.68 19.82
N PHE A 14 -17.93 -0.83 18.96
CA PHE A 14 -18.07 -1.14 17.54
C PHE A 14 -16.69 -1.11 16.90
N LEU A 15 -16.15 -2.27 16.57
CA LEU A 15 -14.90 -2.40 15.82
C LEU A 15 -15.23 -2.37 14.33
N CYS A 16 -15.09 -1.20 13.72
CA CYS A 16 -15.32 -1.00 12.30
C CYS A 16 -14.19 -0.14 11.75
N MET A 17 -13.44 -0.66 10.77
CA MET A 17 -12.44 0.14 10.05
C MET A 17 -13.09 1.43 9.56
N LYS A 18 -12.45 2.55 9.81
CA LYS A 18 -12.89 3.85 9.31
C LYS A 18 -12.50 3.98 7.84
N TYR A 19 -13.50 4.21 7.00
CA TYR A 19 -13.26 4.58 5.60
C TYR A 19 -13.42 6.09 5.48
N PRO A 20 -12.41 6.82 4.98
CA PRO A 20 -12.57 8.23 4.67
C PRO A 20 -13.71 8.46 3.68
N LYS A 21 -14.26 9.67 3.69
CA LYS A 21 -15.30 10.04 2.74
C LYS A 21 -14.76 9.96 1.31
N PHE A 22 -15.51 9.29 0.43
CA PHE A 22 -15.19 9.25 -1.00
C PHE A 22 -15.28 10.63 -1.65
N LEU A 23 -14.45 10.86 -2.64
CA LEU A 23 -14.40 12.11 -3.38
C LEU A 23 -15.62 12.22 -4.33
N ASN A 24 -16.12 13.43 -4.53
CA ASN A 24 -17.24 13.72 -5.43
C ASN A 24 -17.08 15.12 -6.03
N GLU A 25 -17.95 15.55 -6.93
CA GLU A 25 -17.85 16.82 -7.65
C GLU A 25 -17.64 18.08 -6.76
N LYS A 26 -18.06 18.02 -5.50
CA LYS A 26 -17.91 19.13 -4.53
C LYS A 26 -16.75 18.92 -3.54
N TYR A 27 -16.18 17.73 -3.51
CA TYR A 27 -15.13 17.32 -2.59
C TYR A 27 -14.16 16.43 -3.34
N ASN A 28 -13.38 17.01 -4.25
CA ASN A 28 -12.53 16.30 -5.19
C ASN A 28 -11.08 16.79 -5.22
N THR A 29 -10.64 17.50 -4.18
CA THR A 29 -9.26 17.96 -4.09
C THR A 29 -8.37 16.88 -3.52
N ILE A 30 -7.28 16.59 -4.23
CA ILE A 30 -6.19 15.73 -3.79
C ILE A 30 -4.99 16.60 -3.47
N GLY A 31 -4.47 16.49 -2.25
CA GLY A 31 -3.23 17.12 -1.84
C GLY A 31 -2.05 16.20 -2.14
N VAL A 32 -1.02 16.71 -2.80
CA VAL A 32 0.21 15.98 -3.08
C VAL A 32 1.34 16.52 -2.21
N CYS A 33 2.04 15.65 -1.48
CA CYS A 33 3.21 16.00 -0.68
C CYS A 33 4.34 14.99 -0.83
N ALA A 34 5.57 15.44 -0.66
CA ALA A 34 6.78 14.64 -0.83
C ALA A 34 7.36 14.23 0.54
N MET A 35 6.85 13.16 1.12
CA MET A 35 7.25 12.66 2.44
C MET A 35 8.60 11.91 2.44
N SER A 36 9.10 11.52 1.27
CA SER A 36 10.42 10.92 1.06
C SER A 36 11.19 11.75 0.02
N SER A 37 11.27 11.30 -1.23
CA SER A 37 11.93 12.02 -2.31
C SER A 37 11.02 13.06 -2.95
N GLY A 38 11.59 14.13 -3.51
CA GLY A 38 10.91 15.01 -4.45
C GLY A 38 10.92 14.43 -5.87
N VAL A 39 10.11 15.00 -6.77
CA VAL A 39 9.95 14.53 -8.16
C VAL A 39 10.76 15.35 -9.18
N GLY A 40 11.61 16.28 -8.74
CA GLY A 40 12.31 17.23 -9.63
C GLY A 40 13.20 16.59 -10.69
N HIS A 41 13.62 15.34 -10.49
CA HIS A 41 14.40 14.58 -11.47
C HIS A 41 13.56 13.99 -12.63
N LYS A 42 12.21 14.03 -12.53
CA LYS A 42 11.27 13.46 -13.51
C LYS A 42 10.01 14.31 -13.68
N LEU A 43 10.18 15.62 -13.82
CA LEU A 43 9.04 16.56 -13.87
C LEU A 43 8.07 16.27 -15.02
N ASP A 44 8.58 15.86 -16.20
CA ASP A 44 7.72 15.55 -17.35
C ASP A 44 6.76 14.37 -17.03
N SER A 45 7.25 13.31 -16.40
CA SER A 45 6.43 12.18 -15.97
C SER A 45 5.45 12.59 -14.87
N PHE A 46 5.89 13.44 -13.94
CA PHE A 46 5.04 13.97 -12.89
C PHE A 46 3.89 14.81 -13.47
N ASP A 47 4.21 15.75 -14.36
CA ASP A 47 3.20 16.61 -14.98
C ASP A 47 2.19 15.80 -15.79
N ALA A 48 2.64 14.79 -16.55
CA ALA A 48 1.75 13.86 -17.26
C ALA A 48 0.82 13.09 -16.31
N SER A 49 1.34 12.62 -15.18
CA SER A 49 0.55 11.95 -14.13
C SER A 49 -0.50 12.89 -13.52
N ILE A 50 -0.12 14.13 -13.23
CA ILE A 50 -1.04 15.15 -12.68
C ILE A 50 -2.13 15.51 -13.69
N GLU A 51 -1.76 15.71 -14.97
CA GLU A 51 -2.73 15.97 -16.05
C GLU A 51 -3.73 14.82 -16.20
N TYR A 52 -3.27 13.57 -16.11
CA TYR A 52 -4.15 12.41 -16.16
C TYR A 52 -5.15 12.41 -14.97
N ILE A 53 -4.69 12.65 -13.75
CA ILE A 53 -5.55 12.72 -12.57
C ILE A 53 -6.57 13.87 -12.71
N GLN A 54 -6.14 15.04 -13.16
CA GLN A 54 -7.00 16.21 -13.36
C GLN A 54 -8.05 15.98 -14.46
N SER A 55 -7.66 15.34 -15.57
CA SER A 55 -8.59 14.99 -16.66
C SER A 55 -9.71 14.04 -16.21
N ASN A 56 -9.48 13.31 -15.13
CA ASN A 56 -10.47 12.46 -14.45
C ASN A 56 -11.34 13.20 -13.43
N GLY A 57 -11.28 14.54 -13.37
CA GLY A 57 -12.18 15.39 -12.59
C GLY A 57 -11.71 15.69 -11.17
N PHE A 58 -10.43 15.51 -10.85
CA PHE A 58 -9.86 15.87 -9.57
C PHE A 58 -9.14 17.23 -9.64
N HIS A 59 -9.14 17.97 -8.53
CA HIS A 59 -8.28 19.13 -8.32
C HIS A 59 -7.02 18.71 -7.57
N ILE A 60 -5.87 19.24 -7.97
CA ILE A 60 -4.58 18.94 -7.34
C ILE A 60 -4.04 20.18 -6.65
N VAL A 61 -3.57 19.99 -5.41
CA VAL A 61 -2.82 20.97 -4.63
C VAL A 61 -1.49 20.33 -4.23
N GLU A 62 -0.39 20.93 -4.66
CA GLU A 62 0.97 20.47 -4.34
C GLU A 62 1.56 21.26 -3.18
N THR A 63 2.30 20.58 -2.28
CA THR A 63 3.14 21.28 -1.30
C THR A 63 4.46 21.72 -1.91
N ALA A 64 5.17 22.64 -1.26
CA ALA A 64 6.33 23.31 -1.84
C ALA A 64 7.49 22.36 -2.19
N SER A 65 7.70 21.31 -1.40
CA SER A 65 8.82 20.38 -1.59
C SER A 65 8.61 19.31 -2.68
N VAL A 66 7.38 19.18 -3.22
CA VAL A 66 7.04 18.13 -4.21
C VAL A 66 8.00 18.17 -5.40
N ARG A 67 8.24 19.36 -5.96
CA ARG A 67 9.05 19.54 -7.18
C ARG A 67 10.55 19.69 -6.92
N ASN A 68 11.02 19.48 -5.68
CA ASN A 68 12.44 19.51 -5.37
C ASN A 68 13.16 18.33 -6.06
N ASN A 69 14.36 18.63 -6.58
CA ASN A 69 15.24 17.60 -7.14
C ASN A 69 16.23 17.14 -6.07
N SER A 70 15.70 16.52 -5.02
CA SER A 70 16.49 16.07 -3.87
C SER A 70 15.87 14.87 -3.18
N GLU A 71 16.70 14.12 -2.54
CA GLU A 71 16.37 13.00 -1.67
C GLU A 71 17.16 13.14 -0.36
N PRO A 72 16.50 13.36 0.79
CA PRO A 72 15.08 13.64 0.94
C PRO A 72 14.64 14.95 0.24
N SER A 73 13.33 15.09 0.01
CA SER A 73 12.78 16.28 -0.66
C SER A 73 13.13 17.58 0.06
N ILE A 74 13.03 17.56 1.41
CA ILE A 74 13.45 18.61 2.34
C ILE A 74 13.63 17.96 3.73
N ASP A 75 13.97 18.72 4.77
CA ASP A 75 14.09 18.17 6.11
C ASP A 75 12.81 17.52 6.64
N ALA A 76 12.96 16.51 7.52
CA ALA A 76 11.86 15.67 8.01
C ALA A 76 10.71 16.45 8.67
N LYS A 77 11.04 17.49 9.45
CA LYS A 77 10.02 18.28 10.13
C LYS A 77 9.19 19.09 9.15
N THR A 78 9.83 19.75 8.18
CA THR A 78 9.13 20.51 7.14
C THR A 78 8.23 19.61 6.30
N ARG A 79 8.66 18.38 5.96
CA ARG A 79 7.79 17.39 5.26
C ARG A 79 6.51 17.09 6.04
N VAL A 80 6.63 16.95 7.37
CA VAL A 80 5.46 16.72 8.23
C VAL A 80 4.60 17.98 8.38
N ASP A 81 5.19 19.16 8.45
CA ASP A 81 4.43 20.42 8.46
C ASP A 81 3.64 20.60 7.14
N GLU A 82 4.21 20.21 6.00
CA GLU A 82 3.52 20.17 4.71
C GLU A 82 2.37 19.14 4.69
N LEU A 83 2.59 17.93 5.20
CA LEU A 83 1.52 16.93 5.37
C LEU A 83 0.39 17.48 6.23
N ASN A 84 0.72 18.09 7.37
CA ASN A 84 -0.27 18.67 8.30
C ASN A 84 -1.06 19.79 7.65
N SER A 85 -0.47 20.59 6.75
CA SER A 85 -1.19 21.62 6.00
C SER A 85 -2.31 21.03 5.14
N LEU A 86 -2.04 19.90 4.47
CA LEU A 86 -3.04 19.17 3.68
C LEU A 86 -4.10 18.48 4.56
N VAL A 87 -3.71 17.94 5.70
CA VAL A 87 -4.64 17.33 6.65
C VAL A 87 -5.60 18.37 7.23
N ASN A 88 -5.12 19.60 7.49
CA ASN A 88 -5.91 20.72 8.03
C ASN A 88 -6.83 21.35 6.98
N ASP A 89 -6.53 21.21 5.70
CA ASP A 89 -7.36 21.75 4.64
C ASP A 89 -8.64 20.91 4.46
N SER A 90 -9.79 21.50 4.81
CA SER A 90 -11.09 20.83 4.70
C SER A 90 -11.54 20.57 3.27
N SER A 91 -10.95 21.23 2.27
CA SER A 91 -11.21 20.97 0.85
C SER A 91 -10.50 19.73 0.34
N VAL A 92 -9.39 19.32 0.98
CA VAL A 92 -8.61 18.15 0.61
C VAL A 92 -9.30 16.87 1.10
N GLY A 93 -9.66 15.99 0.18
CA GLY A 93 -10.29 14.69 0.46
C GLY A 93 -9.32 13.52 0.50
N ALA A 94 -8.22 13.64 -0.22
CA ALA A 94 -7.16 12.64 -0.24
C ALA A 94 -5.78 13.30 -0.18
N VAL A 95 -4.83 12.63 0.47
CA VAL A 95 -3.41 12.96 0.45
C VAL A 95 -2.68 11.88 -0.33
N TRP A 96 -2.03 12.26 -1.41
CA TRP A 96 -1.30 11.35 -2.28
C TRP A 96 0.19 11.66 -2.21
N LEU A 97 1.01 10.66 -1.83
CA LEU A 97 2.44 10.85 -1.71
C LEU A 97 3.08 10.94 -3.09
N ALA A 98 3.97 11.91 -3.28
CA ALA A 98 4.53 12.25 -4.59
C ALA A 98 5.45 11.16 -5.13
N ALA A 99 6.31 10.60 -4.28
CA ALA A 99 7.31 9.61 -4.64
C ALA A 99 7.64 8.66 -3.48
N GLY A 100 8.28 7.54 -3.80
CA GLY A 100 9.02 6.71 -2.86
C GLY A 100 10.36 7.32 -2.48
N GLY A 101 11.32 6.49 -2.10
CA GLY A 101 12.69 6.84 -1.66
C GLY A 101 13.09 6.02 -0.44
N ASP A 102 14.01 6.58 0.36
CA ASP A 102 14.60 5.88 1.51
C ASP A 102 14.51 6.70 2.83
N PHE A 103 13.83 7.86 2.82
CA PHE A 103 13.93 8.83 3.92
C PHE A 103 12.61 9.10 4.66
N GLN A 104 11.52 8.42 4.33
CA GLN A 104 10.25 8.69 5.00
C GLN A 104 10.25 8.21 6.45
N PHE A 105 10.98 7.17 6.77
CA PHE A 105 11.05 6.62 8.12
C PHE A 105 11.48 7.68 9.17
N GLU A 106 12.37 8.60 8.83
CA GLU A 106 12.81 9.68 9.73
C GLU A 106 11.73 10.72 10.07
N THR A 107 10.60 10.72 9.33
CA THR A 107 9.48 11.62 9.59
C THR A 107 8.58 11.14 10.73
N LEU A 108 8.59 9.83 11.04
CA LEU A 108 7.69 9.20 12.01
C LEU A 108 7.67 9.87 13.39
N PRO A 109 8.79 10.33 13.97
CA PRO A 109 8.79 11.02 15.27
C PRO A 109 8.02 12.33 15.31
N TYR A 110 7.74 12.94 14.16
CA TYR A 110 7.06 14.23 14.06
C TYR A 110 5.57 14.10 13.68
N ILE A 111 5.11 12.87 13.31
CA ILE A 111 3.73 12.65 12.89
C ILE A 111 2.80 12.55 14.10
N ASP A 112 1.77 13.39 14.12
CA ASP A 112 0.66 13.29 15.06
C ASP A 112 -0.43 12.34 14.53
N PHE A 113 -0.30 11.06 14.86
CA PHE A 113 -1.27 10.04 14.47
C PHE A 113 -2.66 10.27 15.09
N ASP A 114 -2.73 10.85 16.28
CA ASP A 114 -4.01 11.13 16.94
C ASP A 114 -4.75 12.28 16.23
N TRP A 115 -4.00 13.21 15.61
CA TRP A 115 -4.56 14.23 14.74
C TRP A 115 -5.07 13.66 13.41
N ILE A 116 -4.31 12.76 12.79
CA ILE A 116 -4.71 12.03 11.58
C ILE A 116 -6.01 11.25 11.83
N GLU A 117 -6.10 10.55 12.96
CA GLU A 117 -7.30 9.79 13.33
C GLU A 117 -8.56 10.67 13.45
N LYS A 118 -8.42 11.89 13.96
CA LYS A 118 -9.52 12.86 14.12
C LYS A 118 -9.90 13.58 12.82
N ASN A 119 -9.01 13.58 11.83
CA ASN A 119 -9.18 14.25 10.54
C ASN A 119 -9.00 13.25 9.38
N PRO A 120 -9.90 12.26 9.26
CA PRO A 120 -9.73 11.16 8.33
C PRO A 120 -9.76 11.63 6.88
N LYS A 121 -8.73 11.27 6.11
CA LYS A 121 -8.61 11.46 4.66
C LYS A 121 -8.12 10.14 4.03
N TRP A 122 -8.33 9.97 2.74
CA TRP A 122 -7.64 8.92 2.00
C TRP A 122 -6.15 9.26 1.91
N TYR A 123 -5.29 8.30 2.25
CA TYR A 123 -3.83 8.39 2.08
C TYR A 123 -3.41 7.35 1.05
N LEU A 124 -2.67 7.80 0.02
CA LEU A 124 -2.23 6.95 -1.09
C LEU A 124 -0.71 7.03 -1.27
N GLY A 125 -0.10 5.92 -1.64
CA GLY A 125 1.33 5.84 -1.95
C GLY A 125 1.80 4.42 -2.19
N ALA A 126 3.06 4.26 -2.58
CA ALA A 126 3.72 2.98 -2.78
C ALA A 126 5.20 3.06 -2.39
N SER A 127 5.83 1.92 -2.07
CA SER A 127 7.23 1.85 -1.64
C SER A 127 7.45 2.48 -0.26
N ASP A 128 8.40 3.40 -0.10
CA ASP A 128 8.72 4.12 1.14
C ASP A 128 7.48 4.78 1.83
N PRO A 129 6.47 5.31 1.12
CA PRO A 129 5.15 5.66 1.67
C PRO A 129 4.48 4.64 2.59
N THR A 130 4.86 3.37 2.53
CA THR A 130 4.44 2.35 3.51
C THR A 130 4.71 2.79 4.95
N ASN A 131 5.80 3.54 5.19
CA ASN A 131 6.15 4.08 6.51
C ASN A 131 5.09 5.06 7.08
N LEU A 132 4.18 5.58 6.25
CA LEU A 132 3.04 6.37 6.70
C LEU A 132 1.74 5.58 6.64
N LEU A 133 1.46 4.91 5.52
CA LEU A 133 0.18 4.23 5.28
C LEU A 133 -0.06 3.11 6.28
N PHE A 134 0.94 2.30 6.52
CA PHE A 134 0.85 1.13 7.39
C PHE A 134 0.56 1.50 8.86
N PRO A 135 1.31 2.41 9.52
CA PRO A 135 0.99 2.83 10.88
C PRO A 135 -0.33 3.59 10.98
N ILE A 136 -0.75 4.38 9.96
CA ILE A 136 -2.09 4.98 9.94
C ILE A 136 -3.16 3.88 10.01
N THR A 137 -3.05 2.85 9.19
CA THR A 137 -4.03 1.75 9.20
C THR A 137 -4.02 1.01 10.54
N CYS A 138 -2.85 0.67 11.06
CA CYS A 138 -2.75 -0.14 12.28
C CYS A 138 -3.14 0.64 13.55
N LYS A 139 -2.70 1.89 13.70
CA LYS A 139 -2.93 2.72 14.88
C LYS A 139 -4.27 3.47 14.83
N CYS A 140 -4.49 4.22 13.75
CA CYS A 140 -5.64 5.12 13.63
C CYS A 140 -6.93 4.41 13.23
N ASP A 141 -6.85 3.12 12.90
CA ASP A 141 -7.99 2.34 12.40
C ASP A 141 -8.63 2.96 11.16
N LEU A 142 -7.79 3.47 10.27
CA LEU A 142 -8.16 4.22 9.08
C LEU A 142 -7.65 3.51 7.83
N ALA A 143 -8.54 3.25 6.88
CA ALA A 143 -8.17 2.62 5.62
C ALA A 143 -7.24 3.53 4.80
N THR A 144 -6.19 2.94 4.21
CA THR A 144 -5.24 3.61 3.32
C THR A 144 -5.11 2.84 2.00
N VAL A 145 -4.54 3.44 0.97
CA VAL A 145 -4.41 2.82 -0.36
C VAL A 145 -2.94 2.67 -0.72
N TYR A 146 -2.49 1.43 -0.86
CA TYR A 146 -1.18 1.09 -1.39
C TYR A 146 -1.25 0.81 -2.89
N GLY A 147 -0.30 1.29 -3.69
CA GLY A 147 -0.21 0.91 -5.11
C GLY A 147 0.47 1.94 -6.00
N PHE A 148 0.20 3.22 -5.82
CA PHE A 148 0.69 4.27 -6.70
C PHE A 148 1.23 5.47 -5.93
N ASN A 149 2.30 6.07 -6.44
CA ASN A 149 2.72 7.42 -6.09
C ASN A 149 2.18 8.41 -7.13
N ALA A 150 1.84 9.62 -6.70
CA ALA A 150 1.29 10.64 -7.61
C ALA A 150 2.27 10.98 -8.75
N GLY A 151 3.59 10.90 -8.46
CA GLY A 151 4.64 11.25 -9.40
C GLY A 151 4.93 10.23 -10.49
N SER A 152 4.29 9.07 -10.45
CA SER A 152 4.44 8.00 -11.45
C SER A 152 3.10 7.30 -11.74
N PHE A 153 2.00 7.99 -11.49
CA PHE A 153 0.69 7.44 -11.71
C PHE A 153 0.37 7.36 -13.20
N ASP A 154 0.36 6.14 -13.72
CA ASP A 154 0.12 5.82 -15.12
C ASP A 154 0.99 6.59 -16.13
N GLU A 155 2.21 6.94 -15.73
CA GLU A 155 3.16 7.74 -16.51
C GLU A 155 3.43 7.18 -17.93
N TYR A 156 3.20 5.88 -18.12
CA TYR A 156 3.37 5.20 -19.42
C TYR A 156 2.04 4.87 -20.12
N GLY A 157 0.88 5.12 -19.50
CA GLY A 157 -0.44 4.78 -20.05
C GLY A 157 -0.68 3.29 -20.25
N ILE A 158 -0.02 2.43 -19.48
CA ILE A 158 -0.06 0.96 -19.65
C ILE A 158 -0.58 0.21 -18.42
N ASN A 159 -0.93 0.90 -17.34
CA ASN A 159 -1.44 0.27 -16.15
C ASN A 159 -2.97 0.26 -16.14
N GLU A 160 -3.55 -0.89 -16.44
CA GLU A 160 -5.01 -1.07 -16.51
C GLU A 160 -5.74 -0.77 -15.20
N TYR A 161 -5.03 -0.76 -14.05
CA TYR A 161 -5.62 -0.49 -12.74
C TYR A 161 -5.65 1.00 -12.37
N SER A 162 -5.04 1.88 -13.14
CA SER A 162 -4.99 3.31 -12.85
C SER A 162 -6.39 3.94 -12.83
N SER A 163 -7.20 3.68 -13.86
CA SER A 163 -8.57 4.18 -13.92
C SER A 163 -9.45 3.61 -12.81
N LEU A 164 -9.25 2.35 -12.45
CA LEU A 164 -9.98 1.69 -11.36
C LEU A 164 -9.63 2.30 -10.00
N CYS A 165 -8.36 2.71 -9.78
CA CYS A 165 -7.95 3.43 -8.58
C CYS A 165 -8.65 4.80 -8.46
N LEU A 166 -8.74 5.56 -9.54
CA LEU A 166 -9.46 6.84 -9.55
C LEU A 166 -10.97 6.67 -9.35
N ASP A 167 -11.55 5.63 -9.94
CA ASP A 167 -12.95 5.27 -9.72
C ASP A 167 -13.21 4.82 -8.28
N PHE A 168 -12.27 4.08 -7.67
CA PHE A 168 -12.33 3.76 -6.23
C PHE A 168 -12.40 5.01 -5.37
N LEU A 169 -11.56 6.02 -5.61
CA LEU A 169 -11.60 7.28 -4.86
C LEU A 169 -12.95 8.01 -4.98
N LYS A 170 -13.71 7.77 -6.05
CA LYS A 170 -15.08 8.26 -6.25
C LYS A 170 -16.16 7.38 -5.63
N GLY A 171 -15.77 6.32 -4.91
CA GLY A 171 -16.70 5.38 -4.28
C GLY A 171 -17.24 4.30 -5.21
N LYS A 172 -16.66 4.14 -6.40
CA LYS A 172 -17.01 3.03 -7.29
C LYS A 172 -16.15 1.82 -6.92
N ASN A 173 -16.78 0.82 -6.36
CA ASN A 173 -16.12 -0.43 -6.02
C ASN A 173 -16.32 -1.44 -7.16
N GLY A 174 -15.23 -2.05 -7.59
CA GLY A 174 -15.22 -3.13 -8.55
C GLY A 174 -14.27 -4.23 -8.10
N GLU A 175 -14.51 -5.44 -8.56
CA GLU A 175 -13.59 -6.55 -8.38
C GLU A 175 -12.34 -6.32 -9.23
N LEU A 176 -11.15 -6.45 -8.64
CA LEU A 176 -9.88 -6.39 -9.34
C LEU A 176 -9.50 -7.80 -9.77
N HIS A 177 -9.26 -8.00 -11.06
CA HIS A 177 -8.81 -9.28 -11.62
C HIS A 177 -7.34 -9.21 -11.99
N SER A 178 -6.67 -10.37 -11.99
CA SER A 178 -5.29 -10.48 -12.49
C SER A 178 -5.17 -10.01 -13.93
N SER A 179 -4.10 -9.29 -14.25
CA SER A 179 -3.78 -8.83 -15.59
C SER A 179 -3.58 -10.00 -16.55
N SER A 180 -3.73 -9.74 -17.85
CA SER A 180 -3.42 -10.75 -18.88
C SER A 180 -1.93 -10.89 -19.15
N LEU A 181 -1.22 -9.77 -19.12
CA LEU A 181 0.22 -9.69 -19.37
C LEU A 181 0.89 -8.81 -18.32
N HIS A 182 2.14 -9.11 -18.02
CA HIS A 182 2.96 -8.31 -17.14
C HIS A 182 4.36 -8.06 -17.71
N GLN A 183 5.07 -7.10 -17.11
CA GLN A 183 6.46 -6.83 -17.37
C GLN A 183 7.32 -8.03 -17.01
N ASP A 184 8.23 -8.41 -17.91
CA ASP A 184 9.29 -9.38 -17.57
C ASP A 184 10.28 -8.70 -16.61
N VAL A 185 10.28 -9.18 -15.36
CA VAL A 185 11.12 -8.61 -14.30
C VAL A 185 12.61 -8.93 -14.47
N ASP A 186 12.96 -9.87 -15.35
CA ASP A 186 14.35 -10.16 -15.68
C ASP A 186 14.90 -9.19 -16.76
N PHE A 187 14.04 -8.33 -17.28
CA PHE A 187 14.37 -7.35 -18.31
C PHE A 187 13.96 -5.94 -17.88
N TYR A 188 14.92 -5.18 -17.36
CA TYR A 188 14.75 -3.77 -17.03
C TYR A 188 15.30 -2.90 -18.15
N ASN A 189 14.44 -2.05 -18.72
CA ASN A 189 14.79 -1.03 -19.70
C ASN A 189 14.64 0.36 -19.07
N ASP A 190 15.50 1.30 -19.48
CA ASP A 190 15.41 2.74 -19.14
C ASP A 190 14.21 3.46 -19.84
N GLY A 191 13.20 2.72 -20.25
CA GLY A 191 12.03 3.22 -20.95
C GLY A 191 10.73 2.66 -20.36
N ALA A 192 9.63 2.81 -21.11
CA ALA A 192 8.35 2.24 -20.73
C ALA A 192 8.47 0.72 -20.57
N PRO A 193 7.92 0.15 -19.48
CA PRO A 193 7.92 -1.30 -19.29
C PRO A 193 7.19 -2.02 -20.43
N ILE A 194 7.70 -3.17 -20.85
CA ILE A 194 7.10 -3.97 -21.91
C ILE A 194 6.28 -5.09 -21.27
N LEU A 195 4.97 -5.07 -21.49
CA LEU A 195 4.05 -6.12 -21.03
C LEU A 195 4.05 -7.27 -22.04
N ASN A 196 4.93 -8.24 -21.88
CA ASN A 196 5.16 -9.33 -22.83
C ASN A 196 5.07 -10.73 -22.21
N THR A 197 4.93 -10.83 -20.92
CA THR A 197 4.88 -12.12 -20.19
C THR A 197 3.46 -12.39 -19.73
N LYS A 198 2.96 -13.59 -20.02
CA LYS A 198 1.63 -14.02 -19.56
C LYS A 198 1.58 -14.03 -18.02
N THR A 199 0.54 -13.42 -17.47
CA THR A 199 0.36 -13.42 -16.02
C THR A 199 -0.09 -14.79 -15.52
N GLU A 200 0.68 -15.34 -14.59
CA GLU A 200 0.36 -16.58 -13.89
C GLU A 200 0.77 -16.44 -12.42
N TYR A 201 -0.23 -16.31 -11.54
CA TYR A 201 -0.01 -16.36 -10.10
C TYR A 201 0.40 -17.76 -9.68
N VAL A 202 1.27 -17.86 -8.68
CA VAL A 202 1.78 -19.14 -8.21
C VAL A 202 1.28 -19.42 -6.79
N GLY A 203 0.43 -20.42 -6.66
CA GLY A 203 -0.31 -20.76 -5.45
C GLY A 203 -1.82 -20.63 -5.65
N ASN A 204 -2.59 -21.10 -4.69
CA ASN A 204 -4.04 -20.98 -4.69
C ASN A 204 -4.51 -20.51 -3.31
N CYS A 205 -5.58 -19.75 -3.28
CA CYS A 205 -6.30 -19.43 -2.05
C CYS A 205 -7.76 -19.04 -2.36
N SER A 206 -8.64 -19.23 -1.40
CA SER A 206 -10.01 -18.70 -1.41
C SER A 206 -10.33 -18.28 0.02
N VAL A 207 -10.15 -17.02 0.32
CA VAL A 207 -10.20 -16.48 1.69
C VAL A 207 -10.95 -15.16 1.75
N VAL A 208 -11.55 -14.90 2.91
CA VAL A 208 -12.13 -13.59 3.25
C VAL A 208 -11.45 -13.09 4.51
N GLY A 209 -10.90 -11.87 4.49
CA GLY A 209 -10.17 -11.28 5.61
C GLY A 209 -9.83 -9.83 5.37
N ARG A 210 -9.12 -9.22 6.31
CA ARG A 210 -8.66 -7.84 6.16
C ARG A 210 -7.30 -7.81 5.49
N LEU A 211 -7.19 -6.98 4.45
CA LEU A 211 -5.93 -6.72 3.78
C LEU A 211 -5.03 -5.85 4.66
N LEU A 212 -3.77 -6.24 4.80
CA LEU A 212 -2.75 -5.46 5.47
C LEU A 212 -1.39 -5.72 4.82
N GLY A 213 -0.65 -4.67 4.49
CA GLY A 213 0.67 -4.83 3.89
C GLY A 213 1.24 -3.55 3.30
N GLY A 214 2.16 -3.71 2.34
CA GLY A 214 2.91 -2.66 1.67
C GLY A 214 4.28 -3.15 1.24
N CYS A 215 5.24 -2.23 1.13
CA CYS A 215 6.64 -2.55 0.89
C CYS A 215 7.21 -3.35 2.06
N PHE A 216 7.72 -4.54 1.76
CA PHE A 216 8.21 -5.49 2.76
C PHE A 216 9.40 -4.93 3.55
N GLU A 217 10.30 -4.24 2.86
CA GLU A 217 11.47 -3.59 3.44
C GLU A 217 11.04 -2.57 4.50
N SER A 218 10.12 -1.66 4.17
CA SER A 218 9.60 -0.64 5.10
C SER A 218 8.89 -1.26 6.32
N ILE A 219 8.08 -2.31 6.11
CA ILE A 219 7.42 -3.03 7.21
C ILE A 219 8.46 -3.72 8.11
N ASN A 220 9.51 -4.32 7.50
CA ASN A 220 10.59 -4.95 8.24
C ASN A 220 11.36 -3.93 9.10
N ASP A 221 11.59 -2.73 8.59
CA ASP A 221 12.31 -1.68 9.31
C ASP A 221 11.48 -1.10 10.47
N MET A 222 10.17 -1.00 10.31
CA MET A 222 9.27 -0.60 11.40
C MET A 222 9.13 -1.66 12.50
N ALA A 223 9.29 -2.95 12.16
CA ALA A 223 9.03 -4.05 13.08
C ALA A 223 9.91 -4.02 14.34
N GLY A 224 9.29 -3.85 15.50
CA GLY A 224 9.94 -3.73 16.80
C GLY A 224 10.31 -2.30 17.20
N THR A 225 9.92 -1.30 16.45
CA THR A 225 10.09 0.12 16.81
C THR A 225 8.84 0.67 17.51
N PRO A 226 8.89 1.89 18.07
CA PRO A 226 7.70 2.53 18.66
C PRO A 226 6.54 2.78 17.67
N TYR A 227 6.76 2.60 16.37
CA TYR A 227 5.78 2.78 15.31
C TYR A 227 5.19 1.46 14.80
N ASP A 228 5.56 0.35 15.44
CA ASP A 228 5.01 -0.98 15.19
C ASP A 228 3.68 -1.15 15.93
N PHE A 229 2.58 -0.99 15.21
CA PHE A 229 1.23 -1.13 15.75
C PHE A 229 0.52 -2.41 15.29
N VAL A 230 1.26 -3.39 14.76
CA VAL A 230 0.68 -4.64 14.22
C VAL A 230 -0.07 -5.43 15.27
N GLU A 231 0.43 -5.51 16.51
CA GLU A 231 -0.27 -6.21 17.58
C GLU A 231 -1.65 -5.60 17.84
N VAL A 232 -1.76 -4.27 17.85
CA VAL A 232 -3.03 -3.54 18.02
C VAL A 232 -4.01 -3.90 16.93
N PHE A 233 -3.57 -3.88 15.68
CA PHE A 233 -4.40 -4.24 14.53
C PHE A 233 -4.83 -5.72 14.58
N ASN A 234 -3.89 -6.61 14.84
CA ASN A 234 -4.13 -8.05 14.92
C ASN A 234 -5.17 -8.40 15.99
N GLU A 235 -5.04 -7.88 17.20
CA GLU A 235 -6.01 -8.16 18.28
C GLU A 235 -7.39 -7.54 17.99
N ARG A 236 -7.43 -6.37 17.34
CA ARG A 236 -8.67 -5.71 16.94
C ARG A 236 -9.43 -6.56 15.91
N TYR A 237 -8.75 -7.13 14.95
CA TYR A 237 -9.34 -7.82 13.80
C TYR A 237 -9.12 -9.34 13.79
N LYS A 238 -8.77 -9.94 14.91
CA LYS A 238 -8.50 -11.39 15.04
C LYS A 238 -9.62 -12.29 14.54
N LEU A 239 -10.87 -11.85 14.64
CA LEU A 239 -12.03 -12.64 14.18
C LEU A 239 -12.24 -12.53 12.66
N ASP A 240 -11.84 -11.43 12.05
CA ASP A 240 -11.90 -11.25 10.60
C ASP A 240 -10.76 -12.03 9.92
N GLY A 241 -9.60 -12.11 10.57
CA GLY A 241 -8.37 -12.67 10.03
C GLY A 241 -7.70 -11.72 9.05
N ILE A 242 -6.40 -11.89 8.86
CA ILE A 242 -5.56 -10.99 8.09
C ILE A 242 -5.12 -11.67 6.79
N ILE A 243 -5.26 -10.96 5.68
CA ILE A 243 -4.66 -11.29 4.40
C ILE A 243 -3.50 -10.32 4.22
N TRP A 244 -2.28 -10.82 4.41
CA TRP A 244 -1.09 -10.01 4.18
C TRP A 244 -0.82 -9.83 2.70
N PHE A 245 -0.32 -8.66 2.31
CA PHE A 245 0.28 -8.48 0.99
C PHE A 245 1.65 -7.83 1.14
N PHE A 246 2.61 -8.33 0.37
CA PHE A 246 3.99 -7.85 0.39
C PHE A 246 4.48 -7.52 -1.01
N ASP A 247 5.00 -6.32 -1.13
CA ASP A 247 5.76 -5.84 -2.26
C ASP A 247 7.24 -5.86 -1.86
N ILE A 248 8.02 -6.77 -2.44
CA ILE A 248 9.45 -6.88 -2.21
C ILE A 248 10.17 -6.16 -3.35
N PHE A 249 10.90 -5.10 -3.03
CA PHE A 249 11.61 -4.30 -4.03
C PHE A 249 12.91 -4.97 -4.47
N SER A 250 13.83 -5.21 -3.52
CA SER A 250 15.17 -5.72 -3.82
C SER A 250 15.82 -6.54 -2.70
N MET A 251 15.12 -6.76 -1.58
CA MET A 251 15.69 -7.47 -0.44
C MET A 251 16.15 -8.88 -0.84
N ASN A 252 17.36 -9.26 -0.42
CA ASN A 252 17.88 -10.59 -0.68
C ASN A 252 16.98 -11.68 -0.07
N SER A 253 16.80 -12.80 -0.77
CA SER A 253 15.91 -13.88 -0.33
C SER A 253 16.27 -14.51 1.03
N CYS A 254 17.54 -14.52 1.44
CA CYS A 254 17.95 -14.89 2.79
C CYS A 254 17.55 -13.85 3.83
N ASP A 255 17.60 -12.55 3.48
CA ASP A 255 17.16 -11.47 4.37
C ASP A 255 15.64 -11.50 4.53
N VAL A 256 14.89 -11.76 3.45
CA VAL A 256 13.45 -12.02 3.51
C VAL A 256 13.14 -13.17 4.47
N TYR A 257 13.86 -14.29 4.37
CA TYR A 257 13.69 -15.40 5.30
C TYR A 257 13.90 -14.99 6.77
N ARG A 258 14.97 -14.24 7.06
CA ARG A 258 15.26 -13.76 8.43
C ARG A 258 14.21 -12.76 8.92
N ALA A 259 13.76 -11.87 8.04
CA ALA A 259 12.71 -10.90 8.35
C ALA A 259 11.38 -11.59 8.67
N LEU A 260 10.98 -12.59 7.87
CA LEU A 260 9.78 -13.40 8.13
C LEU A 260 9.85 -14.11 9.47
N LEU A 261 11.02 -14.68 9.84
CA LEU A 261 11.19 -15.29 11.16
C LEU A 261 11.07 -14.26 12.30
N LYS A 262 11.70 -13.06 12.15
CA LYS A 262 11.57 -11.96 13.11
C LYS A 262 10.10 -11.60 13.29
N MET A 263 9.38 -11.32 12.21
CA MET A 263 7.95 -10.97 12.23
C MET A 263 7.10 -12.10 12.85
N LYS A 264 7.41 -13.37 12.54
CA LYS A 264 6.74 -14.54 13.14
C LYS A 264 6.90 -14.54 14.66
N TYR A 265 8.12 -14.35 15.15
CA TYR A 265 8.39 -14.33 16.60
C TYR A 265 7.76 -13.14 17.31
N MET A 266 7.52 -12.04 16.58
CA MET A 266 6.78 -10.87 17.07
C MET A 266 5.24 -11.03 16.98
N GLY A 267 4.75 -12.16 16.43
CA GLY A 267 3.32 -12.44 16.38
C GLY A 267 2.56 -11.82 15.20
N TYR A 268 3.25 -11.28 14.18
CA TYR A 268 2.63 -10.68 13.00
C TYR A 268 1.63 -11.60 12.33
N PHE A 269 1.98 -12.88 12.21
CA PHE A 269 1.19 -13.86 11.45
C PHE A 269 0.18 -14.66 12.29
N LYS A 270 -0.10 -14.24 13.52
CA LYS A 270 -0.96 -14.97 14.47
C LYS A 270 -2.38 -15.25 13.94
N TYR A 271 -2.94 -14.32 13.17
CA TYR A 271 -4.29 -14.40 12.63
C TYR A 271 -4.32 -14.39 11.10
N THR A 272 -3.22 -14.77 10.46
CA THR A 272 -3.08 -14.78 9.01
C THR A 272 -3.91 -15.87 8.36
N LYS A 273 -4.64 -15.51 7.30
CA LYS A 273 -5.40 -16.44 6.46
C LYS A 273 -4.68 -16.78 5.17
N ALA A 274 -3.99 -15.80 4.57
CA ALA A 274 -3.17 -15.99 3.38
C ALA A 274 -2.15 -14.85 3.27
N ILE A 275 -1.16 -15.03 2.43
CA ILE A 275 -0.17 -14.03 2.08
C ILE A 275 -0.11 -13.89 0.55
N LEU A 276 -0.21 -12.66 0.05
CA LEU A 276 -0.03 -12.30 -1.35
C LEU A 276 1.34 -11.66 -1.51
N VAL A 277 2.17 -12.18 -2.39
CA VAL A 277 3.51 -11.64 -2.66
C VAL A 277 3.57 -11.16 -4.10
N GLY A 278 3.88 -9.90 -4.29
CA GLY A 278 4.05 -9.28 -5.60
C GLY A 278 5.21 -9.85 -6.40
N ARG A 279 5.31 -9.45 -7.67
CA ARG A 279 6.49 -9.74 -8.47
C ARG A 279 7.65 -8.88 -7.99
N VAL A 280 8.76 -9.50 -7.66
CA VAL A 280 10.00 -8.81 -7.22
C VAL A 280 10.64 -8.11 -8.42
N LEU A 281 10.79 -6.77 -8.37
CA LEU A 281 11.38 -6.01 -9.49
C LEU A 281 12.87 -6.29 -9.63
N PHE A 282 13.66 -6.11 -8.56
CA PHE A 282 15.09 -6.38 -8.56
C PHE A 282 15.36 -7.70 -7.82
N LYS A 283 15.31 -8.80 -8.56
CA LYS A 283 15.54 -10.12 -7.98
C LYS A 283 16.96 -10.24 -7.42
N ASN A 284 17.05 -10.47 -6.13
CA ASN A 284 18.29 -10.72 -5.41
C ASN A 284 18.20 -12.09 -4.72
N VAL A 285 18.21 -13.14 -5.55
CA VAL A 285 18.04 -14.52 -5.09
C VAL A 285 19.36 -15.08 -4.62
N SER A 286 19.42 -15.57 -3.39
CA SER A 286 20.55 -16.29 -2.85
C SER A 286 20.67 -17.68 -3.50
N ASP A 287 21.90 -18.18 -3.66
CA ASP A 287 22.16 -19.58 -4.07
C ASP A 287 21.63 -20.61 -3.05
N LEU A 288 21.34 -20.16 -1.83
CA LEU A 288 20.92 -21.02 -0.72
C LEU A 288 19.41 -21.23 -0.63
N ILE A 289 18.61 -20.21 -1.02
CA ILE A 289 17.15 -20.22 -0.85
C ILE A 289 16.49 -19.22 -1.80
N GLY A 290 15.44 -19.64 -2.50
CA GLY A 290 14.56 -18.76 -3.27
C GLY A 290 13.53 -18.03 -2.41
N TYR A 291 12.81 -17.03 -2.96
CA TYR A 291 11.78 -16.31 -2.22
C TYR A 291 10.63 -17.23 -1.78
N ASP A 292 10.14 -18.09 -2.66
CA ASP A 292 9.10 -19.07 -2.38
C ASP A 292 9.50 -20.05 -1.25
N GLN A 293 10.74 -20.53 -1.30
CA GLN A 293 11.30 -21.37 -0.25
C GLN A 293 11.46 -20.64 1.08
N ALA A 294 11.82 -19.34 1.04
CA ALA A 294 11.94 -18.50 2.24
C ALA A 294 10.59 -18.40 2.98
N PHE A 295 9.52 -18.07 2.26
CA PHE A 295 8.17 -18.06 2.84
C PHE A 295 7.72 -19.42 3.34
N LYS A 296 7.82 -20.45 2.52
CA LYS A 296 7.42 -21.83 2.89
C LYS A 296 8.17 -22.35 4.11
N LYS A 297 9.47 -22.04 4.23
CA LYS A 297 10.30 -22.46 5.37
C LYS A 297 9.99 -21.67 6.64
N ALA A 298 9.73 -20.38 6.54
CA ALA A 298 9.39 -19.54 7.69
C ALA A 298 7.96 -19.77 8.17
N LEU A 299 7.02 -19.96 7.25
CA LEU A 299 5.56 -19.97 7.48
C LEU A 299 4.91 -21.19 6.81
N PRO A 300 5.25 -22.43 7.22
CA PRO A 300 4.83 -23.66 6.53
C PRO A 300 3.32 -23.93 6.53
N ASP A 301 2.59 -23.30 7.47
CA ASP A 301 1.16 -23.53 7.69
C ASP A 301 0.28 -22.42 7.09
N ILE A 302 0.87 -21.48 6.33
CA ILE A 302 0.16 -20.35 5.72
C ILE A 302 0.19 -20.48 4.20
N ASP A 303 -0.99 -20.33 3.58
CA ASP A 303 -1.08 -20.27 2.12
C ASP A 303 -0.43 -18.97 1.60
N VAL A 304 0.49 -19.12 0.67
CA VAL A 304 1.19 -18.01 0.04
C VAL A 304 0.99 -18.05 -1.47
N VAL A 305 0.52 -16.95 -2.02
CA VAL A 305 0.38 -16.73 -3.46
C VAL A 305 1.45 -15.76 -3.94
N PHE A 306 2.23 -16.16 -4.91
CA PHE A 306 3.31 -15.36 -5.49
C PHE A 306 2.95 -14.79 -6.86
N LYS A 307 3.72 -13.79 -7.28
CA LYS A 307 3.62 -13.10 -8.57
C LYS A 307 2.28 -12.40 -8.77
N VAL A 308 1.66 -11.95 -7.68
CA VAL A 308 0.44 -11.15 -7.75
C VAL A 308 0.75 -9.78 -8.36
N ASP A 309 -0.24 -9.16 -9.01
CA ASP A 309 -0.12 -7.82 -9.60
C ASP A 309 -0.10 -6.74 -8.50
N ILE A 310 0.91 -6.79 -7.63
CA ILE A 310 1.13 -5.84 -6.52
C ILE A 310 2.59 -5.43 -6.55
N GLY A 311 2.88 -4.15 -6.32
CA GLY A 311 4.22 -3.63 -6.12
C GLY A 311 4.81 -2.90 -7.30
N HIS A 312 6.14 -3.02 -7.52
CA HIS A 312 6.90 -2.17 -8.42
C HIS A 312 6.90 -2.61 -9.89
N THR A 313 6.28 -3.73 -10.25
CA THR A 313 6.25 -4.23 -11.63
C THR A 313 4.91 -3.91 -12.28
N TYR A 314 4.92 -3.59 -13.59
CA TYR A 314 3.71 -3.28 -14.35
C TYR A 314 3.02 -4.54 -14.89
N PRO A 315 1.68 -4.52 -14.97
CA PRO A 315 0.82 -3.59 -14.26
C PRO A 315 0.74 -3.95 -12.78
N HIS A 316 0.31 -3.01 -11.93
CA HIS A 316 0.07 -3.28 -10.52
C HIS A 316 -1.24 -2.69 -10.04
N MET A 317 -1.90 -3.44 -9.16
CA MET A 317 -3.17 -3.08 -8.52
C MET A 317 -2.94 -2.05 -7.40
N TYR A 318 -4.00 -1.30 -7.09
CA TYR A 318 -4.10 -0.68 -5.78
C TYR A 318 -4.63 -1.70 -4.76
N VAL A 319 -4.18 -1.60 -3.52
CA VAL A 319 -4.65 -2.44 -2.41
C VAL A 319 -5.09 -1.55 -1.25
N VAL A 320 -6.30 -1.78 -0.75
CA VAL A 320 -6.86 -1.00 0.36
C VAL A 320 -6.51 -1.65 1.69
N ASN A 321 -5.54 -1.08 2.41
CA ASN A 321 -5.18 -1.51 3.75
C ASN A 321 -6.37 -1.36 4.70
N GLY A 322 -6.58 -2.37 5.52
CA GLY A 322 -7.66 -2.44 6.51
C GLY A 322 -9.00 -2.87 5.92
N ALA A 323 -9.20 -2.87 4.60
CA ALA A 323 -10.46 -3.29 4.00
C ALA A 323 -10.70 -4.80 4.16
N MET A 324 -11.96 -5.17 4.40
CA MET A 324 -12.39 -6.54 4.20
C MET A 324 -12.40 -6.85 2.71
N ALA A 325 -11.84 -7.98 2.34
CA ALA A 325 -11.82 -8.42 0.96
C ALA A 325 -12.00 -9.94 0.87
N ARG A 326 -12.62 -10.37 -0.22
CA ARG A 326 -12.57 -11.73 -0.72
C ARG A 326 -11.42 -11.82 -1.71
N VAL A 327 -10.51 -12.74 -1.49
CA VAL A 327 -9.41 -13.03 -2.40
C VAL A 327 -9.55 -14.45 -2.90
N GLU A 328 -9.61 -14.58 -4.21
CA GLU A 328 -9.68 -15.89 -4.87
C GLU A 328 -8.51 -15.99 -5.86
N VAL A 329 -7.74 -17.05 -5.74
CA VAL A 329 -6.67 -17.39 -6.69
C VAL A 329 -6.77 -18.86 -7.03
N LYS A 330 -6.95 -19.15 -8.31
CA LYS A 330 -7.06 -20.50 -8.84
C LYS A 330 -6.54 -20.57 -10.28
N ASP A 331 -5.82 -21.63 -10.59
CA ASP A 331 -5.34 -21.94 -11.95
C ASP A 331 -4.52 -20.77 -12.57
N GLY A 332 -3.73 -20.08 -11.74
CA GLY A 332 -2.86 -18.97 -12.16
C GLY A 332 -3.55 -17.64 -12.34
N GLN A 333 -4.84 -17.53 -12.06
CA GLN A 333 -5.62 -16.27 -12.13
C GLN A 333 -6.15 -15.93 -10.74
N GLY A 334 -6.36 -14.65 -10.48
CA GLY A 334 -6.86 -14.22 -9.18
C GLY A 334 -7.75 -12.99 -9.24
N SER A 335 -8.48 -12.77 -8.15
CA SER A 335 -9.28 -11.56 -7.95
C SER A 335 -9.27 -11.08 -6.51
N ILE A 336 -9.49 -9.78 -6.34
CA ILE A 336 -9.71 -9.11 -5.06
C ILE A 336 -11.04 -8.35 -5.16
N ASP A 337 -12.01 -8.76 -4.35
CA ASP A 337 -13.31 -8.09 -4.23
C ASP A 337 -13.44 -7.46 -2.84
N TYR A 338 -13.61 -6.14 -2.79
CA TYR A 338 -13.68 -5.38 -1.54
C TYR A 338 -15.09 -5.41 -0.96
N GLU A 339 -15.23 -5.94 0.25
CA GLU A 339 -16.46 -5.91 1.02
C GLU A 339 -16.53 -4.64 1.90
N MET A 340 -16.43 -3.46 1.27
CA MET A 340 -16.60 -2.19 1.98
C MET A 340 -18.08 -1.85 2.09
N LYS A 341 -18.61 -1.88 3.32
CA LYS A 341 -19.98 -1.44 3.61
C LYS A 341 -19.89 -0.14 4.39
N GLU A 342 -20.61 0.88 3.89
CA GLU A 342 -20.87 2.13 4.59
C GLU A 342 -21.51 1.92 5.97
#